data_87ccabfcac2ea03082923fe25b610672
#
_entry.id   87ccabfcac2ea03082923fe25b610672
#
_cell.length_a   1.000
_cell.length_b   1.000
_cell.length_c   1.000
_cell.angle_alpha   90.00
_cell.angle_beta   90.00
_cell.angle_gamma   90.00
#
_symmetry.space_group_name_H-M   'P 1'
#
loop_
_entity.id
_entity.type
_entity.pdbx_description
1 polymer ?
#
loop_
_entity_poly.entity_id
_entity_poly.type
_entity_poly.pdbx_seq_one_letter_code
_entity_poly.pdbx_strand_id
1 'polypeptide(L)'
;VGDPRAVKGGLVRLWINTPFPGTLRAFGPGSETFFNYSAIDNVWLPLVGLHPETFRPIPGLADRWAVSADGKTVFYHLDPEATYSDGRPVRAQDFLLNICLRTSGFARDPFWTTLFRSTYDQITVYGDSVIALTLPSPGPLLPYMACVDFHPAHPGFYHDFNSLFLERYQWKVPPNTGGYVVVPGKIRIGERITLARVKDWWAKDRKYYRYSCNADQVEHVFVNLENKAVEMFRRGELDMMNVRKPEVWENRLELPEVHRGYIDKYSLEAGYACPPYGLYLNCADKLLKNPGIRRGLAHSVNMGMVIDTLFRGNMRRLGSYMEGYGDLTLPLKAPEYSKKKAMEHFARAGYREMGEDGVLKNERGERLVVELTFADSSTLMTNVCSILRQEALKCGVDLRLDPLTYNVCSRKVFEKRYQAALWAWPLQTPFPRLYETFASELAYDARGNPVGNTNNIFAVADTELDAALDAERNAPDGAALKKALQRAQKRIHELCVWIPGWREPYTYVACWRWIRWPESPTRFCSPRIYNPLESHLYWVDEKMKKETQEARRRGVPFEERHQVIRVERPDDAAP
;
A
#
# COMPACT_ATOMS: atom_id res chain seq x y z
N VAL A 1 18.46 2.73 13.03
CA VAL A 1 18.03 2.18 11.75
C VAL A 1 19.25 1.79 10.94
N GLY A 2 19.23 0.61 10.32
CA GLY A 2 20.38 0.02 9.65
C GLY A 2 21.38 -0.64 10.62
N ASP A 3 22.44 -1.21 10.07
CA ASP A 3 23.44 -2.00 10.80
C ASP A 3 24.82 -1.36 10.68
N PRO A 4 25.55 -1.15 11.80
CA PRO A 4 26.92 -0.60 11.76
C PRO A 4 27.91 -1.43 10.94
N ARG A 5 27.62 -2.72 10.72
CA ARG A 5 28.44 -3.61 9.88
C ARG A 5 28.19 -3.43 8.38
N ALA A 6 27.15 -2.67 8.01
CA ALA A 6 26.83 -2.44 6.60
C ALA A 6 27.97 -1.74 5.88
N VAL A 7 28.38 -2.29 4.76
CA VAL A 7 29.41 -1.74 3.89
C VAL A 7 28.77 -1.10 2.66
N LYS A 8 29.36 0.02 2.23
CA LYS A 8 28.93 0.68 0.99
C LYS A 8 29.61 0.01 -0.21
N GLY A 9 28.83 -0.25 -1.26
CA GLY A 9 29.35 -0.82 -2.50
C GLY A 9 28.46 -1.87 -3.12
N GLY A 10 28.84 -2.31 -4.32
CA GLY A 10 28.20 -3.39 -5.03
C GLY A 10 26.94 -3.02 -5.82
N LEU A 11 26.45 -4.01 -6.55
CA LEU A 11 25.23 -3.95 -7.36
C LEU A 11 24.24 -4.98 -6.84
N VAL A 12 22.99 -4.55 -6.65
CA VAL A 12 21.88 -5.42 -6.28
C VAL A 12 20.84 -5.41 -7.39
N ARG A 13 20.39 -6.61 -7.81
CA ARG A 13 19.36 -6.80 -8.82
C ARG A 13 18.10 -7.36 -8.17
N LEU A 14 17.02 -6.58 -8.24
CA LEU A 14 15.73 -6.90 -7.65
C LEU A 14 14.75 -7.37 -8.72
N TRP A 15 14.05 -8.46 -8.47
CA TRP A 15 12.93 -8.85 -9.30
C TRP A 15 11.70 -7.98 -9.04
N ILE A 16 11.14 -7.42 -10.12
CA ILE A 16 9.89 -6.67 -10.09
C ILE A 16 8.84 -7.47 -10.86
N ASN A 17 7.78 -7.86 -10.17
CA ASN A 17 6.68 -8.67 -10.69
C ASN A 17 5.45 -7.86 -11.09
N THR A 18 5.57 -6.54 -11.17
CA THR A 18 4.52 -5.65 -11.68
C THR A 18 4.85 -5.20 -13.10
N PRO A 19 3.86 -4.76 -13.89
CA PRO A 19 4.12 -4.19 -15.19
C PRO A 19 5.11 -3.02 -15.12
N PHE A 20 5.90 -2.85 -16.18
CA PHE A 20 6.77 -1.70 -16.32
C PHE A 20 5.93 -0.41 -16.28
N PRO A 21 6.33 0.63 -15.52
CA PRO A 21 5.53 1.85 -15.39
C PRO A 21 5.41 2.58 -16.74
N GLY A 22 4.25 3.14 -17.01
CA GLY A 22 4.01 3.93 -18.22
C GLY A 22 4.70 5.30 -18.20
N THR A 23 5.14 5.75 -17.02
CA THR A 23 5.83 7.02 -16.78
C THR A 23 6.61 6.97 -15.49
N LEU A 24 7.66 7.81 -15.38
CA LEU A 24 8.40 8.06 -14.13
C LEU A 24 8.13 9.47 -13.56
N ARG A 25 7.09 10.15 -14.07
CA ARG A 25 6.68 11.43 -13.48
C ARG A 25 6.24 11.26 -12.03
N ALA A 26 6.50 12.27 -11.22
CA ALA A 26 6.07 12.27 -9.81
C ALA A 26 4.57 12.50 -9.62
N PHE A 27 3.82 12.93 -10.66
CA PHE A 27 2.38 13.22 -10.59
C PHE A 27 1.74 13.28 -11.98
N GLY A 28 0.40 13.31 -12.00
CA GLY A 28 -0.42 13.31 -13.22
C GLY A 28 -0.79 11.89 -13.69
N PRO A 29 -1.61 11.76 -14.73
CA PRO A 29 -2.16 10.49 -15.17
C PRO A 29 -1.10 9.41 -15.38
N GLY A 30 -1.28 8.23 -14.79
CA GLY A 30 -0.39 7.08 -14.91
C GLY A 30 0.87 7.14 -14.05
N SER A 31 1.07 8.18 -13.22
CA SER A 31 2.20 8.24 -12.27
C SER A 31 1.98 7.35 -11.04
N GLU A 32 0.76 7.07 -10.66
CA GLU A 32 0.38 6.29 -9.48
C GLU A 32 0.51 4.79 -9.73
N THR A 33 1.72 4.32 -9.97
CA THR A 33 2.03 2.88 -10.05
C THR A 33 2.66 2.41 -8.77
N PHE A 34 2.48 1.13 -8.45
CA PHE A 34 3.15 0.53 -7.29
C PHE A 34 4.66 0.73 -7.35
N PHE A 35 5.27 0.62 -8.54
CA PHE A 35 6.71 0.84 -8.72
C PHE A 35 7.11 2.28 -8.42
N ASN A 36 6.40 3.27 -8.96
CA ASN A 36 6.73 4.68 -8.70
C ASN A 36 6.63 4.98 -7.21
N TYR A 37 5.55 4.54 -6.55
CA TYR A 37 5.37 4.72 -5.13
C TYR A 37 6.46 4.01 -4.29
N SER A 38 6.74 2.74 -4.57
CA SER A 38 7.63 1.94 -3.72
C SER A 38 9.11 2.21 -3.98
N ALA A 39 9.51 2.46 -5.21
CA ALA A 39 10.92 2.60 -5.60
C ALA A 39 11.32 4.05 -5.86
N ILE A 40 10.48 4.84 -6.54
CA ILE A 40 10.83 6.21 -6.93
C ILE A 40 10.53 7.21 -5.82
N ASP A 41 9.30 7.17 -5.27
CA ASP A 41 8.91 8.12 -4.22
C ASP A 41 9.53 7.76 -2.86
N ASN A 42 9.80 6.47 -2.62
CA ASN A 42 10.38 6.00 -1.37
C ASN A 42 11.82 6.49 -1.13
N VAL A 43 12.56 6.87 -2.18
CA VAL A 43 13.92 7.43 -2.00
C VAL A 43 13.91 8.88 -1.55
N TRP A 44 12.80 9.61 -1.67
CA TRP A 44 12.70 10.98 -1.16
C TRP A 44 12.64 10.99 0.37
N LEU A 45 13.33 11.95 0.99
CA LEU A 45 13.15 12.15 2.43
C LEU A 45 11.91 13.02 2.69
N PRO A 46 11.03 12.62 3.63
CA PRO A 46 9.96 13.48 4.13
C PRO A 46 10.53 14.58 5.04
N LEU A 47 9.72 15.58 5.39
CA LEU A 47 10.08 16.53 6.45
C LEU A 47 10.38 15.80 7.76
N VAL A 48 9.49 14.90 8.16
CA VAL A 48 9.60 14.04 9.35
C VAL A 48 9.29 12.61 8.94
N GLY A 49 10.16 11.67 9.27
CA GLY A 49 9.93 10.23 9.10
C GLY A 49 9.43 9.57 10.38
N LEU A 50 9.18 8.26 10.33
CA LEU A 50 8.88 7.44 11.51
C LEU A 50 10.00 6.43 11.74
N HIS A 51 10.37 6.24 13.01
CA HIS A 51 11.27 5.16 13.37
C HIS A 51 10.55 3.80 13.19
N PRO A 52 11.08 2.85 12.41
CA PRO A 52 10.34 1.64 12.05
C PRO A 52 10.01 0.70 13.23
N GLU A 53 10.73 0.84 14.35
CA GLU A 53 10.48 0.03 15.56
C GLU A 53 9.58 0.73 16.57
N THR A 54 9.77 2.03 16.77
CA THR A 54 9.08 2.77 17.84
C THR A 54 7.92 3.63 17.34
N PHE A 55 7.77 3.79 16.03
CA PHE A 55 6.82 4.71 15.37
C PHE A 55 6.90 6.16 15.86
N ARG A 56 8.00 6.51 16.54
CA ARG A 56 8.24 7.90 16.95
C ARG A 56 8.71 8.74 15.77
N PRO A 57 8.29 10.00 15.68
CA PRO A 57 8.80 10.92 14.67
C PRO A 57 10.33 11.06 14.75
N ILE A 58 10.98 10.98 13.59
CA ILE A 58 12.43 11.15 13.45
C ILE A 58 12.73 12.23 12.42
N PRO A 59 13.85 12.97 12.55
CA PRO A 59 14.27 13.95 11.56
C PRO A 59 14.39 13.38 10.16
N GLY A 60 13.83 14.11 9.19
CA GLY A 60 14.01 13.89 7.76
C GLY A 60 14.66 15.13 7.15
N LEU A 61 13.94 15.87 6.29
CA LEU A 61 14.40 17.20 5.80
C LEU A 61 14.30 18.28 6.89
N ALA A 62 13.45 18.09 7.91
CA ALA A 62 13.42 18.95 9.08
C ALA A 62 14.31 18.38 10.19
N ASP A 63 15.18 19.21 10.75
CA ASP A 63 16.04 18.85 11.90
C ASP A 63 15.28 18.98 13.24
N ARG A 64 14.24 19.80 13.28
CA ARG A 64 13.37 20.05 14.44
C ARG A 64 11.99 20.55 14.00
N TRP A 65 11.02 20.41 14.89
CA TRP A 65 9.65 20.88 14.70
C TRP A 65 9.03 21.28 16.03
N ALA A 66 7.98 22.09 15.95
CA ALA A 66 7.18 22.49 17.08
C ALA A 66 5.70 22.47 16.69
N VAL A 67 4.84 22.14 17.65
CA VAL A 67 3.38 22.17 17.49
C VAL A 67 2.84 23.38 18.23
N SER A 68 1.89 24.10 17.60
CA SER A 68 1.18 25.22 18.24
C SER A 68 0.38 24.77 19.45
N ALA A 69 0.05 25.70 20.33
CA ALA A 69 -0.68 25.41 21.58
C ALA A 69 -2.09 24.83 21.34
N ASP A 70 -2.72 25.15 20.21
CA ASP A 70 -4.03 24.61 19.82
C ASP A 70 -3.92 23.20 19.16
N GLY A 71 -2.70 22.69 18.98
CA GLY A 71 -2.45 21.38 18.41
C GLY A 71 -2.74 21.26 16.91
N LYS A 72 -2.93 22.36 16.18
CA LYS A 72 -3.32 22.32 14.76
C LYS A 72 -2.19 22.65 13.79
N THR A 73 -1.23 23.48 14.21
CA THR A 73 -0.14 23.94 13.34
C THR A 73 1.17 23.27 13.72
N VAL A 74 1.88 22.75 12.74
CA VAL A 74 3.25 22.26 12.91
C VAL A 74 4.20 23.16 12.16
N PHE A 75 5.20 23.65 12.88
CA PHE A 75 6.33 24.40 12.34
C PHE A 75 7.50 23.43 12.13
N TYR A 76 8.01 23.35 10.91
CA TYR A 76 9.18 22.56 10.57
C TYR A 76 10.34 23.47 10.25
N HIS A 77 11.47 23.27 10.89
CA HIS A 77 12.71 23.93 10.53
C HIS A 77 13.53 22.99 9.64
N LEU A 78 13.84 23.40 8.41
CA LEU A 78 14.64 22.61 7.47
C LEU A 78 16.07 22.49 7.96
N ASP A 79 16.65 21.30 7.83
CA ASP A 79 18.06 21.07 8.09
C ASP A 79 18.89 21.96 7.13
N PRO A 80 19.76 22.84 7.63
CA PRO A 80 20.52 23.76 6.79
C PRO A 80 21.47 23.05 5.79
N GLU A 81 21.81 21.79 6.03
CA GLU A 81 22.61 20.98 5.10
C GLU A 81 21.75 20.19 4.10
N ALA A 82 20.42 20.27 4.19
CA ALA A 82 19.53 19.53 3.29
C ALA A 82 19.69 20.01 1.85
N THR A 83 20.09 19.09 0.97
CA THR A 83 20.25 19.35 -0.46
C THR A 83 19.55 18.32 -1.31
N TYR A 84 19.24 18.71 -2.53
CA TYR A 84 18.93 17.77 -3.59
C TYR A 84 20.19 16.99 -4.02
N SER A 85 20.00 15.94 -4.78
CA SER A 85 21.07 15.07 -5.26
C SER A 85 22.06 15.73 -6.23
N ASP A 86 21.75 16.89 -6.76
CA ASP A 86 22.61 17.74 -7.57
C ASP A 86 23.38 18.80 -6.74
N GLY A 87 23.21 18.80 -5.41
CA GLY A 87 23.86 19.70 -4.47
C GLY A 87 23.11 21.02 -4.22
N ARG A 88 21.98 21.27 -4.90
CA ARG A 88 21.19 22.48 -4.65
C ARG A 88 20.54 22.42 -3.26
N PRO A 89 20.61 23.48 -2.44
CA PRO A 89 19.92 23.54 -1.14
C PRO A 89 18.40 23.41 -1.29
N VAL A 90 17.77 22.68 -0.36
CA VAL A 90 16.30 22.60 -0.25
C VAL A 90 15.80 23.82 0.50
N ARG A 91 14.80 24.50 -0.04
CA ARG A 91 14.20 25.69 0.55
C ARG A 91 12.70 25.50 0.82
N ALA A 92 12.17 26.26 1.73
CA ALA A 92 10.76 26.19 2.09
C ALA A 92 9.82 26.50 0.89
N GLN A 93 10.24 27.38 -0.03
CA GLN A 93 9.50 27.70 -1.24
C GLN A 93 9.40 26.53 -2.22
N ASP A 94 10.34 25.58 -2.19
CA ASP A 94 10.31 24.39 -3.06
C ASP A 94 9.10 23.50 -2.78
N PHE A 95 8.58 23.54 -1.55
CA PHE A 95 7.36 22.83 -1.17
C PHE A 95 6.11 23.51 -1.75
N LEU A 96 6.06 24.84 -1.76
CA LEU A 96 4.97 25.57 -2.43
C LEU A 96 4.97 25.30 -3.93
N LEU A 97 6.16 25.20 -4.55
CA LEU A 97 6.27 24.83 -5.96
C LEU A 97 5.63 23.47 -6.23
N ASN A 98 5.84 22.48 -5.36
CA ASN A 98 5.21 21.15 -5.51
C ASN A 98 3.67 21.25 -5.52
N ILE A 99 3.09 22.04 -4.62
CA ILE A 99 1.64 22.25 -4.58
C ILE A 99 1.16 22.90 -5.88
N CYS A 100 1.83 24.00 -6.32
CA CYS A 100 1.50 24.68 -7.56
C CYS A 100 1.54 23.73 -8.78
N LEU A 101 2.55 22.87 -8.85
CA LEU A 101 2.68 21.88 -9.92
C LEU A 101 1.54 20.86 -9.89
N ARG A 102 1.30 20.24 -8.74
CA ARG A 102 0.29 19.18 -8.60
C ARG A 102 -1.15 19.68 -8.77
N THR A 103 -1.44 20.90 -8.34
CA THR A 103 -2.78 21.48 -8.43
C THR A 103 -3.05 22.24 -9.73
N SER A 104 -2.07 22.31 -10.62
CA SER A 104 -2.24 23.00 -11.89
C SER A 104 -3.06 22.20 -12.90
N GLY A 105 -3.70 22.89 -13.82
CA GLY A 105 -4.41 22.28 -14.94
C GLY A 105 -3.49 21.47 -15.89
N PHE A 106 -2.18 21.73 -15.91
CA PHE A 106 -1.22 21.01 -16.74
C PHE A 106 -0.87 19.62 -16.19
N ALA A 107 -0.92 19.44 -14.86
CA ALA A 107 -0.72 18.14 -14.22
C ALA A 107 -1.87 17.17 -14.51
N ARG A 108 -3.09 17.68 -14.77
CA ARG A 108 -4.31 16.90 -15.00
C ARG A 108 -4.58 15.88 -13.89
N ASP A 109 -4.38 16.31 -12.63
CA ASP A 109 -4.48 15.46 -11.44
C ASP A 109 -5.41 16.10 -10.41
N PRO A 110 -6.73 15.96 -10.58
CA PRO A 110 -7.72 16.58 -9.68
C PRO A 110 -7.68 16.00 -8.26
N PHE A 111 -7.16 14.78 -8.09
CA PHE A 111 -7.00 14.16 -6.77
C PHE A 111 -6.15 15.02 -5.83
N TRP A 112 -4.99 15.49 -6.29
CA TRP A 112 -4.10 16.32 -5.47
C TRP A 112 -4.69 17.67 -5.11
N THR A 113 -5.45 18.26 -6.04
CA THR A 113 -6.17 19.52 -5.75
C THR A 113 -7.17 19.33 -4.61
N THR A 114 -7.93 18.24 -4.65
CA THR A 114 -8.89 17.90 -3.60
C THR A 114 -8.19 17.59 -2.29
N LEU A 115 -7.13 16.76 -2.34
CA LEU A 115 -6.36 16.36 -1.16
C LEU A 115 -5.77 17.57 -0.43
N PHE A 116 -5.05 18.45 -1.13
CA PHE A 116 -4.43 19.61 -0.48
C PHE A 116 -5.47 20.57 0.12
N ARG A 117 -6.60 20.79 -0.55
CA ARG A 117 -7.69 21.63 -0.02
C ARG A 117 -8.37 21.04 1.21
N SER A 118 -8.48 19.72 1.29
CA SER A 118 -9.11 19.06 2.44
C SER A 118 -8.15 18.81 3.60
N THR A 119 -6.84 18.75 3.33
CA THR A 119 -5.83 18.44 4.36
C THR A 119 -5.35 19.69 5.08
N TYR A 120 -5.21 20.82 4.40
CA TYR A 120 -4.60 22.01 4.97
C TYR A 120 -5.54 23.21 4.96
N ASP A 121 -5.73 23.83 6.12
CA ASP A 121 -6.37 25.13 6.24
C ASP A 121 -5.42 26.24 5.78
N GLN A 122 -4.13 26.10 6.13
CA GLN A 122 -3.11 27.08 5.75
C GLN A 122 -1.73 26.44 5.62
N ILE A 123 -0.97 26.92 4.67
CA ILE A 123 0.44 26.60 4.47
C ILE A 123 1.21 27.92 4.43
N THR A 124 2.17 28.08 5.32
CA THR A 124 2.95 29.31 5.44
C THR A 124 4.44 28.99 5.42
N VAL A 125 5.21 29.79 4.71
CA VAL A 125 6.68 29.73 4.71
C VAL A 125 7.25 30.98 5.36
N TYR A 126 8.25 30.79 6.21
CA TYR A 126 8.97 31.88 6.88
C TYR A 126 10.43 31.85 6.45
N GLY A 127 10.82 32.79 5.61
CA GLY A 127 12.13 32.80 4.97
C GLY A 127 12.37 31.52 4.16
N ASP A 128 13.62 31.09 4.07
CA ASP A 128 14.05 29.93 3.28
C ASP A 128 13.99 28.60 4.06
N SER A 129 13.83 28.65 5.39
CA SER A 129 14.11 27.50 6.27
C SER A 129 12.94 27.00 7.11
N VAL A 130 11.81 27.72 7.19
CA VAL A 130 10.69 27.30 8.05
C VAL A 130 9.41 27.18 7.27
N ILE A 131 8.71 26.06 7.50
CA ILE A 131 7.40 25.77 6.92
C ILE A 131 6.42 25.52 8.05
N ALA A 132 5.26 26.15 8.01
CA ALA A 132 4.15 25.87 8.92
C ALA A 132 2.98 25.27 8.13
N LEU A 133 2.49 24.13 8.61
CA LEU A 133 1.31 23.43 8.07
C LEU A 133 0.22 23.48 9.13
N THR A 134 -0.89 24.11 8.80
CA THR A 134 -2.09 24.19 9.66
C THR A 134 -3.16 23.24 9.14
N LEU A 135 -3.61 22.33 9.99
CA LEU A 135 -4.65 21.35 9.69
C LEU A 135 -5.99 21.80 10.32
N PRO A 136 -7.13 21.36 9.79
CA PRO A 136 -8.45 21.68 10.33
C PRO A 136 -8.63 21.23 11.78
N SER A 137 -7.99 20.13 12.16
CA SER A 137 -8.13 19.51 13.48
C SER A 137 -6.78 19.09 14.05
N PRO A 138 -6.61 19.11 15.39
CA PRO A 138 -5.47 18.47 16.02
C PRO A 138 -5.52 16.95 15.78
N GLY A 139 -4.38 16.28 15.91
CA GLY A 139 -4.36 14.83 15.74
C GLY A 139 -3.09 14.19 16.30
N PRO A 140 -3.13 12.85 16.47
CA PRO A 140 -1.99 12.10 16.96
C PRO A 140 -0.86 12.10 15.93
N LEU A 141 0.38 12.02 16.40
CA LEU A 141 1.59 12.09 15.54
C LEU A 141 1.55 13.23 14.52
N LEU A 142 0.94 14.35 14.88
CA LEU A 142 0.74 15.50 14.01
C LEU A 142 2.02 15.90 13.24
N PRO A 143 3.24 15.93 13.86
CA PRO A 143 4.46 16.26 13.13
C PRO A 143 4.77 15.36 11.94
N TYR A 144 4.34 14.09 11.96
CA TYR A 144 4.47 13.17 10.84
C TYR A 144 3.27 13.27 9.91
N MET A 145 2.05 13.21 10.45
CA MET A 145 0.82 13.15 9.66
C MET A 145 0.61 14.39 8.80
N ALA A 146 0.98 15.58 9.32
CA ALA A 146 0.85 16.81 8.56
C ALA A 146 1.76 16.88 7.32
N CYS A 147 2.84 16.11 7.25
CA CYS A 147 3.80 16.18 6.16
C CYS A 147 3.91 14.92 5.30
N VAL A 148 3.06 13.92 5.50
CA VAL A 148 3.11 12.62 4.79
C VAL A 148 3.12 12.79 3.27
N ASP A 149 2.29 13.67 2.74
CA ASP A 149 2.15 13.92 1.30
C ASP A 149 2.82 15.24 0.86
N PHE A 150 3.64 15.82 1.74
CA PHE A 150 4.21 17.14 1.55
C PHE A 150 5.71 17.06 1.24
N HIS A 151 6.06 17.18 -0.04
CA HIS A 151 7.42 17.05 -0.55
C HIS A 151 7.87 18.31 -1.30
N PRO A 152 9.18 18.61 -1.36
CA PRO A 152 9.67 19.71 -2.17
C PRO A 152 9.70 19.33 -3.66
N ALA A 153 9.58 20.30 -4.56
CA ALA A 153 9.83 20.14 -5.98
C ALA A 153 11.08 20.92 -6.38
N HIS A 154 11.95 20.28 -7.19
CA HIS A 154 13.19 20.89 -7.61
C HIS A 154 12.95 22.02 -8.63
N PRO A 155 13.20 23.32 -8.29
CA PRO A 155 12.80 24.44 -9.15
C PRO A 155 13.61 24.55 -10.43
N GLY A 156 14.86 24.11 -10.44
CA GLY A 156 15.68 24.06 -11.65
C GLY A 156 15.29 22.97 -12.64
N PHE A 157 14.53 21.96 -12.18
CA PHE A 157 14.05 20.88 -13.04
C PHE A 157 12.69 21.22 -13.68
N TYR A 158 11.76 21.77 -12.92
CA TYR A 158 10.40 22.10 -13.36
C TYR A 158 10.32 23.57 -13.83
N HIS A 159 11.16 23.96 -14.81
CA HIS A 159 11.18 25.31 -15.34
C HIS A 159 10.24 25.53 -16.53
N ASP A 160 9.84 24.45 -17.23
CA ASP A 160 8.97 24.47 -18.39
C ASP A 160 7.59 23.91 -18.04
N PHE A 161 6.68 24.77 -17.64
CA PHE A 161 5.37 24.41 -17.16
C PHE A 161 4.27 24.90 -18.12
N ASN A 162 3.89 24.04 -19.08
CA ASN A 162 2.91 24.36 -20.13
C ASN A 162 2.14 23.09 -20.55
N SER A 163 1.36 23.18 -21.62
CA SER A 163 0.54 22.09 -22.15
C SER A 163 1.29 20.81 -22.50
N LEU A 164 2.62 20.89 -22.76
CA LEU A 164 3.48 19.74 -23.06
C LEU A 164 4.10 19.12 -21.81
N PHE A 165 3.68 19.53 -20.62
CA PHE A 165 4.26 19.09 -19.34
C PHE A 165 4.30 17.56 -19.21
N LEU A 166 3.18 16.89 -19.47
CA LEU A 166 3.07 15.42 -19.31
C LEU A 166 4.00 14.65 -20.25
N GLU A 167 4.18 15.13 -21.48
CA GLU A 167 5.07 14.51 -22.48
C GLU A 167 6.53 14.77 -22.13
N ARG A 168 6.87 16.03 -21.81
CA ARG A 168 8.24 16.46 -21.53
C ARG A 168 8.86 15.74 -20.36
N TYR A 169 8.09 15.48 -19.30
CA TYR A 169 8.57 14.86 -18.06
C TYR A 169 8.27 13.36 -17.95
N GLN A 170 7.73 12.72 -18.99
CA GLN A 170 7.28 11.34 -18.94
C GLN A 170 8.35 10.35 -18.42
N TRP A 171 9.59 10.51 -18.85
CA TRP A 171 10.72 9.64 -18.49
C TRP A 171 11.84 10.38 -17.77
N LYS A 172 11.59 11.60 -17.34
CA LYS A 172 12.54 12.41 -16.58
C LYS A 172 12.20 12.35 -15.11
N VAL A 173 13.20 12.01 -14.31
CA VAL A 173 13.09 11.99 -12.85
C VAL A 173 13.86 13.18 -12.30
N PRO A 174 13.24 14.02 -11.44
CA PRO A 174 13.91 15.18 -10.87
C PRO A 174 15.04 14.76 -9.91
N PRO A 175 16.04 15.62 -9.70
CA PRO A 175 16.91 15.51 -8.54
C PRO A 175 16.04 15.41 -7.28
N ASN A 176 16.33 14.45 -6.41
CA ASN A 176 15.59 14.19 -5.19
C ASN A 176 16.45 14.43 -3.95
N THR A 177 15.86 14.32 -2.77
CA THR A 177 16.51 14.60 -1.48
C THR A 177 17.08 13.35 -0.81
N GLY A 178 16.92 12.19 -1.43
CA GLY A 178 17.30 10.90 -0.87
C GLY A 178 18.65 10.37 -1.31
N GLY A 179 18.99 9.17 -0.83
CA GLY A 179 20.29 8.54 -1.06
C GLY A 179 20.44 7.82 -2.40
N TYR A 180 19.36 7.71 -3.20
CA TYR A 180 19.40 7.13 -4.55
C TYR A 180 18.77 8.06 -5.58
N VAL A 181 19.29 7.99 -6.80
CA VAL A 181 18.72 8.68 -7.98
C VAL A 181 18.58 7.71 -9.15
N VAL A 182 17.54 7.91 -9.95
CA VAL A 182 17.40 7.19 -11.22
C VAL A 182 18.49 7.64 -12.18
N VAL A 183 19.15 6.68 -12.81
CA VAL A 183 20.18 6.98 -13.84
C VAL A 183 19.50 7.08 -15.21
N PRO A 184 19.37 8.27 -15.82
CA PRO A 184 18.62 8.44 -17.07
C PRO A 184 19.08 7.52 -18.20
N GLY A 185 20.39 7.36 -18.38
CA GLY A 185 20.98 6.47 -19.40
C GLY A 185 20.84 4.96 -19.11
N LYS A 186 20.26 4.57 -17.98
CA LYS A 186 20.06 3.17 -17.58
C LYS A 186 18.57 2.82 -17.39
N ILE A 187 17.68 3.55 -18.02
CA ILE A 187 16.28 3.18 -18.18
C ILE A 187 16.17 2.38 -19.47
N ARG A 188 15.83 1.10 -19.37
CA ARG A 188 15.51 0.24 -20.52
C ARG A 188 14.03 -0.10 -20.46
N ILE A 189 13.24 0.53 -21.32
CA ILE A 189 11.78 0.40 -21.35
C ILE A 189 11.38 -1.07 -21.49
N GLY A 190 10.50 -1.51 -20.59
CA GLY A 190 10.03 -2.90 -20.53
C GLY A 190 10.98 -3.89 -19.86
N GLU A 191 12.24 -3.50 -19.54
CA GLU A 191 13.25 -4.40 -19.01
C GLU A 191 13.73 -4.05 -17.61
N ARG A 192 14.29 -2.84 -17.44
CA ARG A 192 14.93 -2.43 -16.17
C ARG A 192 15.02 -0.93 -15.95
N ILE A 193 15.08 -0.57 -14.68
CA ILE A 193 15.36 0.78 -14.21
C ILE A 193 16.45 0.69 -13.15
N THR A 194 17.51 1.50 -13.28
CA THR A 194 18.63 1.49 -12.35
C THR A 194 18.66 2.76 -11.51
N LEU A 195 18.75 2.58 -10.21
CA LEU A 195 19.06 3.63 -9.24
C LEU A 195 20.56 3.60 -8.93
N ALA A 196 21.18 4.77 -8.80
CA ALA A 196 22.54 4.91 -8.32
C ALA A 196 22.59 5.65 -6.99
N ARG A 197 23.51 5.24 -6.11
CA ARG A 197 23.72 5.89 -4.84
C ARG A 197 24.33 7.29 -5.03
N VAL A 198 23.78 8.26 -4.34
CA VAL A 198 24.34 9.61 -4.23
C VAL A 198 25.50 9.56 -3.24
N LYS A 199 26.75 9.63 -3.74
CA LYS A 199 27.95 9.46 -2.91
C LYS A 199 28.06 10.52 -1.82
N ASP A 200 27.76 11.76 -2.18
CA ASP A 200 27.82 12.92 -1.28
C ASP A 200 26.43 13.33 -0.78
N TRP A 201 25.57 12.33 -0.58
CA TRP A 201 24.26 12.55 -0.01
C TRP A 201 24.37 13.26 1.34
N TRP A 202 23.70 14.38 1.49
CA TRP A 202 23.76 15.24 2.66
C TRP A 202 23.41 14.51 3.98
N ALA A 203 22.50 13.52 3.94
CA ALA A 203 22.06 12.78 5.12
C ALA A 203 22.90 11.51 5.39
N LYS A 204 23.96 11.22 4.62
CA LYS A 204 24.75 9.98 4.72
C LYS A 204 25.32 9.71 6.11
N ASP A 205 25.63 10.76 6.89
CA ASP A 205 26.21 10.67 8.23
C ASP A 205 25.18 10.94 9.34
N ARG A 206 23.92 11.24 9.00
CA ARG A 206 22.84 11.48 9.97
C ARG A 206 22.47 10.19 10.70
N LYS A 207 22.16 10.30 12.00
CA LYS A 207 21.92 9.18 12.94
C LYS A 207 21.02 8.08 12.37
N TYR A 208 19.95 8.42 11.69
CA TYR A 208 18.94 7.45 11.21
C TYR A 208 19.19 6.95 9.79
N TYR A 209 20.13 7.54 9.05
CA TYR A 209 20.34 7.28 7.62
C TYR A 209 21.73 6.71 7.27
N ARG A 210 22.74 6.88 8.13
CA ARG A 210 24.15 6.52 7.85
C ARG A 210 24.39 5.07 7.42
N TYR A 211 23.52 4.15 7.81
CA TYR A 211 23.62 2.72 7.47
C TYR A 211 22.56 2.28 6.46
N SER A 212 21.95 3.20 5.72
CA SER A 212 21.02 2.93 4.63
C SER A 212 21.63 3.26 3.28
N CYS A 213 20.98 2.89 2.18
CA CYS A 213 21.45 3.14 0.82
C CYS A 213 22.87 2.60 0.60
N ASN A 214 23.10 1.32 0.92
CA ASN A 214 24.43 0.75 0.98
C ASN A 214 24.97 0.29 -0.38
N ALA A 215 24.13 -0.26 -1.27
CA ALA A 215 24.55 -0.66 -2.62
C ALA A 215 24.90 0.57 -3.49
N ASP A 216 25.92 0.47 -4.34
CA ASP A 216 26.24 1.53 -5.30
C ASP A 216 25.17 1.69 -6.38
N GLN A 217 24.53 0.57 -6.76
CA GLN A 217 23.45 0.53 -7.73
C GLN A 217 22.40 -0.48 -7.32
N VAL A 218 21.14 -0.14 -7.59
CA VAL A 218 20.00 -1.04 -7.45
C VAL A 218 19.30 -1.12 -8.81
N GLU A 219 19.33 -2.29 -9.43
CA GLU A 219 18.65 -2.59 -10.68
C GLU A 219 17.29 -3.22 -10.39
N HIS A 220 16.22 -2.57 -10.76
CA HIS A 220 14.87 -3.12 -10.78
C HIS A 220 14.63 -3.81 -12.11
N VAL A 221 14.58 -5.14 -12.11
CA VAL A 221 14.46 -5.98 -13.32
C VAL A 221 13.02 -6.46 -13.45
N PHE A 222 12.35 -6.04 -14.51
CA PHE A 222 10.94 -6.37 -14.77
C PHE A 222 10.82 -7.68 -15.52
N VAL A 223 10.26 -8.69 -14.88
CA VAL A 223 10.03 -10.01 -15.46
C VAL A 223 8.62 -10.48 -15.12
N ASN A 224 7.72 -10.43 -16.09
CA ASN A 224 6.32 -10.78 -15.90
C ASN A 224 6.08 -12.29 -15.68
N LEU A 225 6.96 -13.13 -16.21
CA LEU A 225 6.86 -14.59 -16.08
C LEU A 225 7.67 -15.05 -14.86
N GLU A 226 6.98 -15.46 -13.81
CA GLU A 226 7.55 -15.87 -12.53
C GLU A 226 8.55 -17.04 -12.68
N ASN A 227 8.24 -18.03 -13.52
CA ASN A 227 9.15 -19.14 -13.79
C ASN A 227 10.48 -18.66 -14.42
N LYS A 228 10.41 -17.67 -15.32
CA LYS A 228 11.60 -17.04 -15.90
C LYS A 228 12.41 -16.32 -14.83
N ALA A 229 11.73 -15.60 -13.93
CA ALA A 229 12.40 -14.90 -12.83
C ALA A 229 13.11 -15.87 -11.87
N VAL A 230 12.49 -17.01 -11.54
CA VAL A 230 13.12 -18.06 -10.72
C VAL A 230 14.39 -18.61 -11.40
N GLU A 231 14.37 -18.86 -12.71
CA GLU A 231 15.55 -19.33 -13.45
C GLU A 231 16.66 -18.27 -13.50
N MET A 232 16.31 -17.00 -13.70
CA MET A 232 17.27 -15.88 -13.63
C MET A 232 17.89 -15.76 -12.23
N PHE A 233 17.07 -15.89 -11.19
CA PHE A 233 17.52 -15.89 -9.80
C PHE A 233 18.48 -17.08 -9.53
N ARG A 234 18.12 -18.29 -9.95
CA ARG A 234 18.96 -19.47 -9.83
C ARG A 234 20.32 -19.30 -10.51
N ARG A 235 20.37 -18.57 -11.64
CA ARG A 235 21.63 -18.27 -12.34
C ARG A 235 22.46 -17.16 -11.70
N GLY A 236 21.89 -16.43 -10.71
CA GLY A 236 22.53 -15.27 -10.11
C GLY A 236 22.40 -13.99 -10.95
N GLU A 237 21.45 -13.96 -11.89
CA GLU A 237 21.10 -12.76 -12.66
C GLU A 237 20.19 -11.82 -11.87
N LEU A 238 19.58 -12.31 -10.78
CA LEU A 238 18.85 -11.58 -9.78
C LEU A 238 19.47 -11.87 -8.41
N ASP A 239 19.55 -10.89 -7.53
CA ASP A 239 20.11 -11.04 -6.19
C ASP A 239 19.03 -11.27 -5.12
N MET A 240 17.82 -10.72 -5.33
CA MET A 240 16.68 -10.87 -4.41
C MET A 240 15.36 -11.00 -5.16
N MET A 241 14.45 -11.77 -4.56
CA MET A 241 13.07 -11.97 -5.01
C MET A 241 12.10 -11.81 -3.84
N ASN A 242 11.02 -11.06 -4.06
CA ASN A 242 9.84 -11.08 -3.19
C ASN A 242 8.77 -11.95 -3.85
N VAL A 243 8.47 -13.08 -3.23
CA VAL A 243 7.55 -14.09 -3.76
C VAL A 243 6.21 -13.96 -3.05
N ARG A 244 5.14 -13.78 -3.80
CA ARG A 244 3.78 -13.66 -3.24
C ARG A 244 2.98 -14.95 -3.26
N LYS A 245 3.32 -15.88 -4.17
CA LYS A 245 2.59 -17.13 -4.30
C LYS A 245 3.23 -18.22 -3.45
N PRO A 246 2.50 -18.78 -2.46
CA PRO A 246 2.98 -19.89 -1.65
C PRO A 246 3.47 -21.08 -2.49
N GLU A 247 2.79 -21.39 -3.60
CA GLU A 247 3.19 -22.46 -4.50
C GLU A 247 4.61 -22.27 -5.07
N VAL A 248 4.97 -21.04 -5.44
CA VAL A 248 6.31 -20.73 -5.94
C VAL A 248 7.32 -20.84 -4.82
N TRP A 249 6.98 -20.36 -3.63
CA TRP A 249 7.82 -20.44 -2.45
C TRP A 249 8.11 -21.88 -2.01
N GLU A 250 7.07 -22.72 -1.99
CA GLU A 250 7.16 -24.10 -1.50
C GLU A 250 7.69 -25.07 -2.55
N ASN A 251 7.33 -24.90 -3.85
CA ASN A 251 7.63 -25.89 -4.87
C ASN A 251 8.70 -25.42 -5.86
N ARG A 252 8.75 -24.10 -6.20
CA ARG A 252 9.67 -23.60 -7.23
C ARG A 252 10.98 -23.11 -6.67
N LEU A 253 11.00 -22.67 -5.41
CA LEU A 253 12.21 -22.28 -4.68
C LEU A 253 12.76 -23.42 -3.79
N GLU A 254 12.32 -24.66 -4.01
CA GLU A 254 13.00 -25.88 -3.54
C GLU A 254 14.13 -26.22 -4.53
N LEU A 255 15.16 -25.39 -4.53
CA LEU A 255 16.29 -25.45 -5.46
C LEU A 255 17.50 -26.09 -4.79
N PRO A 256 18.35 -26.81 -5.56
CA PRO A 256 19.65 -27.28 -5.05
C PRO A 256 20.49 -26.15 -4.43
N GLU A 257 20.38 -24.94 -4.95
CA GLU A 257 21.08 -23.76 -4.45
C GLU A 257 20.59 -23.33 -3.06
N VAL A 258 19.33 -23.56 -2.71
CA VAL A 258 18.76 -23.33 -1.36
C VAL A 258 19.29 -24.41 -0.41
N HIS A 259 19.14 -25.69 -0.75
CA HIS A 259 19.59 -26.81 0.09
C HIS A 259 21.11 -26.82 0.31
N ARG A 260 21.87 -26.22 -0.59
CA ARG A 260 23.32 -26.05 -0.45
C ARG A 260 23.71 -24.76 0.27
N GLY A 261 22.75 -23.98 0.78
CA GLY A 261 23.00 -22.76 1.53
C GLY A 261 23.60 -21.61 0.71
N TYR A 262 23.42 -21.60 -0.62
CA TYR A 262 23.81 -20.47 -1.47
C TYR A 262 22.75 -19.38 -1.49
N ILE A 263 21.49 -19.75 -1.24
CA ILE A 263 20.32 -18.87 -1.19
C ILE A 263 19.68 -18.97 0.18
N ASP A 264 19.48 -17.84 0.83
CA ASP A 264 18.75 -17.72 2.09
C ASP A 264 17.27 -17.46 1.83
N LYS A 265 16.39 -18.11 2.59
CA LYS A 265 14.93 -17.93 2.57
C LYS A 265 14.46 -17.24 3.85
N TYR A 266 13.61 -16.23 3.72
CA TYR A 266 12.99 -15.51 4.83
C TYR A 266 11.48 -15.50 4.68
N SER A 267 10.78 -16.02 5.68
CA SER A 267 9.32 -15.92 5.82
C SER A 267 9.01 -14.84 6.85
N LEU A 268 8.58 -13.68 6.40
CA LEU A 268 8.29 -12.54 7.26
C LEU A 268 6.82 -12.59 7.65
N GLU A 269 6.54 -13.02 8.87
CA GLU A 269 5.20 -12.96 9.44
C GLU A 269 4.96 -11.52 9.90
N ALA A 270 4.15 -10.79 9.12
CA ALA A 270 3.83 -9.42 9.43
C ALA A 270 2.68 -9.32 10.42
N GLY A 271 2.97 -8.91 11.64
CA GLY A 271 1.98 -8.51 12.64
C GLY A 271 1.41 -7.10 12.41
N TYR A 272 1.75 -6.46 11.28
CA TYR A 272 1.31 -5.09 10.99
C TYR A 272 0.19 -5.03 9.95
N ALA A 273 -0.32 -3.82 9.77
CA ALA A 273 -1.42 -3.48 8.92
C ALA A 273 -1.33 -4.13 7.53
N CYS A 274 -2.45 -4.62 7.06
CA CYS A 274 -2.60 -5.18 5.73
C CYS A 274 -3.77 -4.52 5.00
N PRO A 275 -3.73 -4.45 3.66
CA PRO A 275 -4.86 -3.97 2.88
C PRO A 275 -6.13 -4.77 3.18
N PRO A 276 -7.30 -4.12 3.38
CA PRO A 276 -8.57 -4.80 3.60
C PRO A 276 -9.10 -5.42 2.30
N TYR A 277 -8.50 -6.53 1.89
CA TYR A 277 -8.92 -7.26 0.70
C TYR A 277 -10.27 -7.95 0.91
N GLY A 278 -11.19 -7.84 -0.04
CA GLY A 278 -12.52 -8.45 0.09
C GLY A 278 -13.53 -7.98 -0.95
N LEU A 279 -14.82 -8.21 -0.69
CA LEU A 279 -15.89 -7.69 -1.53
C LEU A 279 -16.37 -6.34 -0.98
N TYR A 280 -16.28 -5.34 -1.80
CA TYR A 280 -16.76 -3.98 -1.57
C TYR A 280 -18.15 -3.84 -2.14
N LEU A 281 -19.12 -3.39 -1.34
CA LEU A 281 -20.53 -3.31 -1.70
C LEU A 281 -20.96 -1.84 -1.83
N ASN A 282 -21.50 -1.48 -2.98
CA ASN A 282 -21.95 -0.12 -3.27
C ASN A 282 -23.35 0.13 -2.67
N CYS A 283 -23.44 0.91 -1.62
CA CYS A 283 -24.69 1.23 -0.95
C CYS A 283 -25.61 2.19 -1.74
N ALA A 284 -25.12 2.84 -2.80
CA ALA A 284 -25.96 3.63 -3.71
C ALA A 284 -26.72 2.77 -4.73
N ASP A 285 -26.32 1.51 -4.92
CA ASP A 285 -27.02 0.59 -5.80
C ASP A 285 -28.43 0.24 -5.27
N LYS A 286 -29.41 0.16 -6.16
CA LYS A 286 -30.81 -0.06 -5.81
C LYS A 286 -31.04 -1.35 -4.99
N LEU A 287 -30.32 -2.41 -5.32
CA LEU A 287 -30.42 -3.70 -4.64
C LEU A 287 -29.60 -3.68 -3.35
N LEU A 288 -28.34 -3.23 -3.42
CA LEU A 288 -27.40 -3.27 -2.30
C LEU A 288 -27.64 -2.15 -1.27
N LYS A 289 -28.49 -1.18 -1.55
CA LYS A 289 -29.01 -0.24 -0.54
C LYS A 289 -29.67 -0.96 0.63
N ASN A 290 -30.32 -2.13 0.36
CA ASN A 290 -30.94 -2.94 1.40
C ASN A 290 -29.87 -3.70 2.24
N PRO A 291 -29.74 -3.42 3.56
CA PRO A 291 -28.76 -4.09 4.41
C PRO A 291 -29.02 -5.61 4.54
N GLY A 292 -30.26 -6.06 4.37
CA GLY A 292 -30.61 -7.49 4.36
C GLY A 292 -29.94 -8.21 3.19
N ILE A 293 -29.91 -7.60 2.00
CA ILE A 293 -29.22 -8.17 0.84
C ILE A 293 -27.70 -8.23 1.11
N ARG A 294 -27.09 -7.17 1.64
CA ARG A 294 -25.66 -7.18 1.95
C ARG A 294 -25.28 -8.25 2.97
N ARG A 295 -26.08 -8.41 4.04
CA ARG A 295 -25.89 -9.47 5.05
C ARG A 295 -26.09 -10.86 4.45
N GLY A 296 -27.10 -11.03 3.59
CA GLY A 296 -27.30 -12.29 2.87
C GLY A 296 -26.11 -12.64 1.99
N LEU A 297 -25.57 -11.67 1.24
CA LEU A 297 -24.33 -11.84 0.45
C LEU A 297 -23.14 -12.25 1.32
N ALA A 298 -22.97 -11.64 2.50
CA ALA A 298 -21.88 -11.96 3.41
C ALA A 298 -21.89 -13.43 3.88
N HIS A 299 -23.06 -14.04 3.97
CA HIS A 299 -23.23 -15.45 4.29
C HIS A 299 -23.28 -16.37 3.07
N SER A 300 -23.39 -15.83 1.85
CA SER A 300 -23.49 -16.62 0.61
C SER A 300 -22.15 -16.80 -0.10
N VAL A 301 -21.15 -15.91 0.12
CA VAL A 301 -19.83 -16.01 -0.47
C VAL A 301 -18.89 -16.82 0.41
N ASN A 302 -18.42 -17.96 -0.10
CA ASN A 302 -17.56 -18.89 0.64
C ASN A 302 -16.08 -18.59 0.48
N MET A 303 -15.59 -17.58 1.21
CA MET A 303 -14.16 -17.23 1.18
C MET A 303 -13.28 -18.33 1.82
N GLY A 304 -13.83 -19.15 2.73
CA GLY A 304 -13.13 -20.32 3.28
C GLY A 304 -12.77 -21.31 2.17
N MET A 305 -13.75 -21.65 1.32
CA MET A 305 -13.52 -22.51 0.16
C MET A 305 -12.41 -21.97 -0.76
N VAL A 306 -12.38 -20.66 -1.00
CA VAL A 306 -11.31 -20.01 -1.79
C VAL A 306 -9.95 -20.21 -1.12
N ILE A 307 -9.86 -19.99 0.20
CA ILE A 307 -8.63 -20.15 0.97
C ILE A 307 -8.15 -21.60 0.91
N ASP A 308 -9.05 -22.55 1.14
CA ASP A 308 -8.70 -23.97 1.22
C ASP A 308 -8.32 -24.56 -0.16
N THR A 309 -9.05 -24.18 -1.21
CA THR A 309 -8.87 -24.80 -2.54
C THR A 309 -7.80 -24.11 -3.39
N LEU A 310 -7.85 -22.77 -3.51
CA LEU A 310 -6.93 -22.04 -4.38
C LEU A 310 -5.64 -21.66 -3.66
N PHE A 311 -5.72 -21.35 -2.37
CA PHE A 311 -4.56 -20.95 -1.58
C PHE A 311 -4.03 -22.08 -0.67
N ARG A 312 -4.62 -23.30 -0.74
CA ARG A 312 -4.18 -24.47 0.03
C ARG A 312 -4.04 -24.20 1.53
N GLY A 313 -4.90 -23.36 2.09
CA GLY A 313 -4.84 -22.95 3.49
C GLY A 313 -3.75 -21.91 3.84
N ASN A 314 -2.96 -21.45 2.87
CA ASN A 314 -1.83 -20.53 3.11
C ASN A 314 -2.24 -19.05 3.27
N MET A 315 -3.54 -18.76 3.30
CA MET A 315 -4.06 -17.40 3.56
C MET A 315 -4.84 -17.38 4.87
N ARG A 316 -4.83 -16.24 5.54
CA ARG A 316 -5.66 -16.01 6.73
C ARG A 316 -6.91 -15.23 6.35
N ARG A 317 -8.06 -15.67 6.87
CA ARG A 317 -9.31 -14.94 6.74
C ARG A 317 -9.23 -13.62 7.50
N LEU A 318 -9.55 -12.50 6.85
CA LEU A 318 -9.71 -11.21 7.52
C LEU A 318 -11.00 -11.20 8.35
N GLY A 319 -10.99 -10.49 9.47
CA GLY A 319 -12.18 -10.28 10.31
C GLY A 319 -12.58 -8.80 10.40
N SER A 320 -11.61 -7.93 10.56
CA SER A 320 -11.80 -6.49 10.66
C SER A 320 -11.34 -5.77 9.39
N TYR A 321 -11.96 -4.64 9.07
CA TYR A 321 -11.50 -3.74 8.01
C TYR A 321 -10.08 -3.20 8.29
N MET A 322 -9.69 -3.15 9.55
CA MET A 322 -8.40 -2.68 10.03
C MET A 322 -7.61 -3.82 10.70
N GLU A 323 -7.11 -4.76 9.92
CA GLU A 323 -6.22 -5.80 10.45
C GLU A 323 -4.79 -5.31 10.59
N GLY A 324 -4.12 -5.70 11.69
CA GLY A 324 -2.69 -5.50 11.92
C GLY A 324 -2.29 -4.12 12.39
N TYR A 325 -3.22 -3.33 12.93
CA TYR A 325 -2.92 -2.05 13.58
C TYR A 325 -2.71 -2.19 15.10
N GLY A 326 -2.28 -3.36 15.55
CA GLY A 326 -2.06 -3.61 16.97
C GLY A 326 -3.34 -3.45 17.78
N ASP A 327 -3.27 -2.74 18.88
CA ASP A 327 -4.38 -2.48 19.81
C ASP A 327 -5.46 -1.53 19.26
N LEU A 328 -5.20 -0.85 18.12
CA LEU A 328 -6.22 -0.09 17.39
C LEU A 328 -7.19 -0.99 16.64
N THR A 329 -6.79 -2.23 16.32
CA THR A 329 -7.65 -3.20 15.66
C THR A 329 -8.71 -3.74 16.62
N LEU A 330 -9.98 -3.65 16.26
CA LEU A 330 -11.04 -4.37 16.96
C LEU A 330 -11.08 -5.82 16.41
N PRO A 331 -10.86 -6.85 17.22
CA PRO A 331 -10.85 -8.24 16.77
C PRO A 331 -12.28 -8.73 16.45
N LEU A 332 -12.69 -8.52 15.21
CA LEU A 332 -14.00 -8.95 14.70
C LEU A 332 -13.86 -10.28 13.96
N LYS A 333 -14.94 -11.04 13.94
CA LYS A 333 -15.02 -12.30 13.17
C LYS A 333 -15.74 -12.06 11.85
N ALA A 334 -15.16 -12.56 10.75
CA ALA A 334 -15.84 -12.55 9.46
C ALA A 334 -17.16 -13.31 9.54
N PRO A 335 -18.20 -12.88 8.78
CA PRO A 335 -19.39 -13.67 8.60
C PRO A 335 -19.04 -15.07 8.06
N GLU A 336 -19.59 -16.10 8.69
CA GLU A 336 -19.42 -17.48 8.22
C GLU A 336 -20.27 -17.75 6.98
N TYR A 337 -19.81 -18.64 6.12
CA TYR A 337 -20.64 -19.16 5.03
C TYR A 337 -21.79 -19.98 5.62
N SER A 338 -23.02 -19.63 5.31
CA SER A 338 -24.21 -20.32 5.81
C SER A 338 -25.38 -20.10 4.87
N LYS A 339 -25.74 -21.15 4.11
CA LYS A 339 -26.91 -21.13 3.25
C LYS A 339 -28.19 -20.74 4.01
N LYS A 340 -28.36 -21.28 5.22
CA LYS A 340 -29.54 -20.97 6.07
C LYS A 340 -29.62 -19.47 6.38
N LYS A 341 -28.54 -18.89 6.94
CA LYS A 341 -28.49 -17.46 7.29
C LYS A 341 -28.61 -16.55 6.06
N ALA A 342 -27.98 -16.91 4.94
CA ALA A 342 -28.10 -16.18 3.69
C ALA A 342 -29.56 -16.10 3.24
N MET A 343 -30.24 -17.25 3.16
CA MET A 343 -31.65 -17.34 2.76
C MET A 343 -32.61 -16.60 3.72
N GLU A 344 -32.36 -16.66 5.03
CA GLU A 344 -33.13 -15.89 6.02
C GLU A 344 -33.04 -14.39 5.79
N HIS A 345 -31.84 -13.89 5.50
CA HIS A 345 -31.62 -12.46 5.20
C HIS A 345 -32.27 -12.06 3.88
N PHE A 346 -32.14 -12.86 2.83
CA PHE A 346 -32.77 -12.61 1.54
C PHE A 346 -34.30 -12.65 1.65
N ALA A 347 -34.89 -13.60 2.41
CA ALA A 347 -36.30 -13.67 2.64
C ALA A 347 -36.87 -12.43 3.35
N ARG A 348 -36.14 -11.89 4.37
CA ARG A 348 -36.47 -10.61 5.02
C ARG A 348 -36.37 -9.42 4.08
N ALA A 349 -35.50 -9.50 3.08
CA ALA A 349 -35.34 -8.49 2.04
C ALA A 349 -36.33 -8.64 0.87
N GLY A 350 -37.29 -9.63 0.94
CA GLY A 350 -38.35 -9.83 -0.04
C GLY A 350 -38.05 -10.90 -1.10
N TYR A 351 -36.90 -11.59 -1.06
CA TYR A 351 -36.53 -12.66 -1.98
C TYR A 351 -36.78 -14.02 -1.33
N ARG A 352 -37.94 -14.65 -1.64
CA ARG A 352 -38.43 -15.86 -0.96
C ARG A 352 -38.61 -17.04 -1.88
N GLU A 353 -38.94 -16.80 -3.15
CA GLU A 353 -39.24 -17.83 -4.10
C GLU A 353 -38.00 -18.32 -4.82
N MET A 354 -37.77 -19.63 -4.87
CA MET A 354 -36.65 -20.22 -5.63
C MET A 354 -37.10 -20.45 -7.07
N GLY A 355 -36.39 -19.83 -8.02
CA GLY A 355 -36.59 -20.08 -9.43
C GLY A 355 -36.10 -21.47 -9.87
N GLU A 356 -36.52 -21.93 -11.04
CA GLU A 356 -36.07 -23.20 -11.64
C GLU A 356 -34.55 -23.25 -11.87
N ASP A 357 -33.92 -22.08 -12.06
CA ASP A 357 -32.48 -21.88 -12.23
C ASP A 357 -31.73 -21.82 -10.89
N GLY A 358 -32.39 -22.03 -9.76
CA GLY A 358 -31.79 -21.97 -8.44
C GLY A 358 -31.55 -20.56 -7.91
N VAL A 359 -32.07 -19.52 -8.57
CA VAL A 359 -31.95 -18.13 -8.15
C VAL A 359 -33.23 -17.64 -7.47
N LEU A 360 -33.07 -16.97 -6.33
CA LEU A 360 -34.18 -16.39 -5.58
C LEU A 360 -34.85 -15.25 -6.37
N LYS A 361 -36.19 -15.16 -6.23
CA LYS A 361 -37.04 -14.12 -6.81
C LYS A 361 -37.82 -13.40 -5.71
N ASN A 362 -38.11 -12.14 -5.96
CA ASN A 362 -39.05 -11.37 -5.14
C ASN A 362 -40.50 -11.53 -5.66
N GLU A 363 -41.45 -10.93 -4.96
CA GLU A 363 -42.90 -10.99 -5.29
C GLU A 363 -43.24 -10.41 -6.69
N ARG A 364 -42.33 -9.63 -7.29
CA ARG A 364 -42.47 -9.10 -8.66
C ARG A 364 -41.82 -10.01 -9.71
N GLY A 365 -41.30 -11.16 -9.31
CA GLY A 365 -40.57 -12.08 -10.18
C GLY A 365 -39.15 -11.64 -10.52
N GLU A 366 -38.63 -10.55 -9.90
CA GLU A 366 -37.27 -10.08 -10.13
C GLU A 366 -36.26 -11.00 -9.46
N ARG A 367 -35.28 -11.47 -10.24
CA ARG A 367 -34.24 -12.41 -9.78
C ARG A 367 -33.19 -11.69 -8.92
N LEU A 368 -32.65 -12.39 -7.93
CA LEU A 368 -31.55 -11.91 -7.10
C LEU A 368 -30.22 -12.07 -7.85
N VAL A 369 -29.87 -11.07 -8.63
CA VAL A 369 -28.64 -11.01 -9.44
C VAL A 369 -27.78 -9.87 -8.94
N VAL A 370 -26.49 -10.14 -8.70
CA VAL A 370 -25.51 -9.14 -8.29
C VAL A 370 -24.31 -9.20 -9.23
N GLU A 371 -23.97 -8.07 -9.83
CA GLU A 371 -22.78 -7.95 -10.65
C GLU A 371 -21.53 -7.88 -9.76
N LEU A 372 -20.58 -8.78 -10.02
CA LEU A 372 -19.27 -8.82 -9.35
C LEU A 372 -18.19 -8.35 -10.31
N THR A 373 -17.78 -7.10 -10.15
CA THR A 373 -16.68 -6.46 -10.90
C THR A 373 -15.33 -6.83 -10.27
N PHE A 374 -14.36 -7.18 -11.08
CA PHE A 374 -12.99 -7.47 -10.63
C PHE A 374 -11.96 -7.22 -11.72
N ALA A 375 -10.71 -6.99 -11.30
CA ALA A 375 -9.60 -6.87 -12.23
C ALA A 375 -9.15 -8.27 -12.69
N ASP A 376 -9.29 -8.55 -13.99
CA ASP A 376 -8.80 -9.77 -14.64
C ASP A 376 -7.30 -9.68 -14.89
N SER A 377 -6.53 -9.57 -13.81
CA SER A 377 -5.07 -9.46 -13.85
C SER A 377 -4.37 -10.83 -13.86
N SER A 378 -5.09 -11.89 -13.55
CA SER A 378 -4.56 -13.26 -13.52
C SER A 378 -5.69 -14.30 -13.51
N THR A 379 -5.41 -15.48 -14.04
CA THR A 379 -6.31 -16.66 -13.96
C THR A 379 -6.73 -16.98 -12.53
N LEU A 380 -5.90 -16.67 -11.54
CA LEU A 380 -6.22 -16.87 -10.13
C LEU A 380 -7.45 -16.05 -9.72
N MET A 381 -7.52 -14.77 -10.09
CA MET A 381 -8.67 -13.91 -9.74
C MET A 381 -9.96 -14.38 -10.40
N THR A 382 -9.89 -14.82 -11.65
CA THR A 382 -11.03 -15.41 -12.34
C THR A 382 -11.50 -16.69 -11.64
N ASN A 383 -10.59 -17.54 -11.20
CA ASN A 383 -10.92 -18.77 -10.44
C ASN A 383 -11.54 -18.44 -9.08
N VAL A 384 -11.02 -17.44 -8.37
CA VAL A 384 -11.61 -16.93 -7.11
C VAL A 384 -13.07 -16.53 -7.33
N CYS A 385 -13.32 -15.66 -8.30
CA CYS A 385 -14.68 -15.17 -8.58
C CYS A 385 -15.61 -16.31 -9.05
N SER A 386 -15.09 -17.29 -9.78
CA SER A 386 -15.84 -18.46 -10.21
C SER A 386 -16.30 -19.34 -9.03
N ILE A 387 -15.43 -19.56 -8.03
CA ILE A 387 -15.80 -20.29 -6.80
C ILE A 387 -16.87 -19.48 -6.03
N LEU A 388 -16.66 -18.17 -5.84
CA LEU A 388 -17.63 -17.34 -5.13
C LEU A 388 -19.00 -17.36 -5.81
N ARG A 389 -19.04 -17.33 -7.14
CA ARG A 389 -20.29 -17.45 -7.92
C ARG A 389 -20.97 -18.81 -7.69
N GLN A 390 -20.22 -19.91 -7.77
CA GLN A 390 -20.79 -21.24 -7.55
C GLN A 390 -21.36 -21.41 -6.14
N GLU A 391 -20.67 -20.92 -5.13
CA GLU A 391 -21.12 -21.00 -3.74
C GLU A 391 -22.31 -20.09 -3.46
N ALA A 392 -22.32 -18.87 -4.02
CA ALA A 392 -23.46 -17.96 -3.91
C ALA A 392 -24.72 -18.50 -4.57
N LEU A 393 -24.59 -19.20 -5.71
CA LEU A 393 -25.73 -19.84 -6.39
C LEU A 393 -26.40 -20.90 -5.50
N LYS A 394 -25.65 -21.64 -4.71
CA LYS A 394 -26.22 -22.58 -3.72
C LYS A 394 -27.10 -21.90 -2.67
N CYS A 395 -26.90 -20.59 -2.47
CA CYS A 395 -27.66 -19.75 -1.57
C CYS A 395 -28.75 -18.93 -2.29
N GLY A 396 -28.98 -19.17 -3.59
CA GLY A 396 -29.99 -18.50 -4.38
C GLY A 396 -29.56 -17.14 -4.98
N VAL A 397 -28.28 -16.85 -5.07
CA VAL A 397 -27.77 -15.61 -5.66
C VAL A 397 -27.01 -15.91 -6.95
N ASP A 398 -27.38 -15.27 -8.05
CA ASP A 398 -26.58 -15.26 -9.28
C ASP A 398 -25.54 -14.11 -9.20
N LEU A 399 -24.26 -14.46 -8.95
CA LEU A 399 -23.16 -13.50 -9.09
C LEU A 399 -22.74 -13.44 -10.56
N ARG A 400 -23.13 -12.37 -11.24
CA ARG A 400 -22.73 -12.12 -12.62
C ARG A 400 -21.32 -11.55 -12.65
N LEU A 401 -20.38 -12.34 -13.17
CA LEU A 401 -18.96 -11.95 -13.24
C LEU A 401 -18.74 -10.88 -14.32
N ASP A 402 -18.02 -9.81 -13.95
CA ASP A 402 -17.66 -8.68 -14.80
C ASP A 402 -16.12 -8.48 -14.74
N PRO A 403 -15.36 -9.29 -15.51
CA PRO A 403 -13.91 -9.19 -15.60
C PRO A 403 -13.49 -7.96 -16.43
N LEU A 404 -12.65 -7.11 -15.87
CA LEU A 404 -12.18 -5.88 -16.50
C LEU A 404 -10.65 -5.74 -16.38
N THR A 405 -10.03 -4.95 -17.25
CA THR A 405 -8.64 -4.54 -16.99
C THR A 405 -8.57 -3.70 -15.72
N TYR A 406 -7.42 -3.71 -15.03
CA TYR A 406 -7.27 -2.99 -13.77
C TYR A 406 -7.70 -1.51 -13.84
N ASN A 407 -7.27 -0.79 -14.89
CA ASN A 407 -7.60 0.63 -15.05
C ASN A 407 -9.10 0.88 -15.25
N VAL A 408 -9.79 0.01 -15.99
CA VAL A 408 -11.23 0.11 -16.22
C VAL A 408 -11.99 -0.25 -14.95
N CYS A 409 -11.58 -1.32 -14.27
CA CYS A 409 -12.13 -1.74 -12.98
C CYS A 409 -12.00 -0.62 -11.93
N SER A 410 -10.79 -0.07 -11.77
CA SER A 410 -10.51 1.03 -10.85
C SER A 410 -11.43 2.23 -11.12
N ARG A 411 -11.49 2.68 -12.37
CA ARG A 411 -12.37 3.78 -12.76
C ARG A 411 -13.84 3.49 -12.44
N LYS A 412 -14.34 2.29 -12.78
CA LYS A 412 -15.72 1.86 -12.50
C LYS A 412 -16.03 1.92 -11.00
N VAL A 413 -15.08 1.47 -10.15
CA VAL A 413 -15.19 1.50 -8.69
C VAL A 413 -15.21 2.94 -8.16
N PHE A 414 -14.25 3.77 -8.55
CA PHE A 414 -14.18 5.17 -8.08
C PHE A 414 -15.35 6.03 -8.58
N GLU A 415 -15.87 5.77 -9.77
CA GLU A 415 -17.08 6.41 -10.30
C GLU A 415 -18.37 5.85 -9.67
N LYS A 416 -18.28 4.87 -8.75
CA LYS A 416 -19.41 4.22 -8.07
C LYS A 416 -20.43 3.58 -9.03
N ARG A 417 -19.95 3.09 -10.19
CA ARG A 417 -20.77 2.43 -11.23
C ARG A 417 -20.70 0.90 -11.16
N TYR A 418 -20.56 0.34 -9.98
CA TYR A 418 -20.50 -1.09 -9.71
C TYR A 418 -21.56 -1.48 -8.67
N GLN A 419 -21.86 -2.78 -8.55
CA GLN A 419 -22.65 -3.33 -7.44
C GLN A 419 -21.75 -3.91 -6.36
N ALA A 420 -21.08 -5.02 -6.64
CA ALA A 420 -20.02 -5.58 -5.80
C ALA A 420 -18.70 -5.56 -6.54
N ALA A 421 -17.59 -5.32 -5.83
CA ALA A 421 -16.26 -5.36 -6.40
C ALA A 421 -15.31 -6.19 -5.54
N LEU A 422 -14.54 -7.10 -6.16
CA LEU A 422 -13.41 -7.73 -5.49
C LEU A 422 -12.23 -6.74 -5.54
N TRP A 423 -11.91 -6.16 -4.40
CA TRP A 423 -11.02 -5.01 -4.30
C TRP A 423 -10.16 -5.04 -3.04
N ALA A 424 -9.11 -4.23 -3.02
CA ALA A 424 -8.31 -3.93 -1.84
C ALA A 424 -8.06 -2.43 -1.75
N TRP A 425 -8.27 -1.85 -0.58
CA TRP A 425 -7.92 -0.45 -0.36
C TRP A 425 -6.42 -0.32 -0.03
N PRO A 426 -5.73 0.73 -0.48
CA PRO A 426 -4.33 0.94 -0.13
C PRO A 426 -4.11 0.98 1.38
N LEU A 427 -2.99 0.43 1.81
CA LEU A 427 -2.58 0.47 3.20
C LEU A 427 -2.29 1.91 3.63
N GLN A 428 -2.85 2.31 4.75
CA GLN A 428 -2.60 3.60 5.38
C GLN A 428 -1.79 3.38 6.67
N THR A 429 -0.59 3.91 6.72
CA THR A 429 0.29 3.81 7.88
C THR A 429 0.70 5.19 8.38
N PRO A 430 0.93 5.35 9.67
CA PRO A 430 0.87 4.37 10.75
C PRO A 430 -0.53 4.09 11.26
N PHE A 431 -1.53 4.89 10.87
CA PHE A 431 -2.93 4.76 11.26
C PHE A 431 -3.82 4.69 10.03
N PRO A 432 -4.97 4.01 10.14
CA PRO A 432 -6.01 4.14 9.14
C PRO A 432 -6.65 5.52 9.26
N ARG A 433 -7.06 6.08 8.13
CA ARG A 433 -7.85 7.31 8.04
C ARG A 433 -9.26 6.93 7.59
N LEU A 434 -10.06 6.43 8.55
CA LEU A 434 -11.40 5.92 8.23
C LEU A 434 -12.34 7.05 7.79
N TYR A 435 -12.16 8.25 8.33
CA TYR A 435 -12.93 9.44 7.91
C TYR A 435 -12.85 9.64 6.39
N GLU A 436 -11.64 9.65 5.83
CA GLU A 436 -11.43 9.85 4.39
C GLU A 436 -12.08 8.76 3.53
N THR A 437 -12.32 7.57 4.11
CA THR A 437 -12.88 6.42 3.38
C THR A 437 -14.37 6.26 3.56
N PHE A 438 -14.94 6.68 4.69
CA PHE A 438 -16.31 6.34 5.06
C PHE A 438 -17.23 7.53 5.38
N ALA A 439 -16.73 8.76 5.48
CA ALA A 439 -17.56 9.92 5.80
C ALA A 439 -18.68 10.14 4.78
N SER A 440 -19.89 10.38 5.27
CA SER A 440 -21.10 10.53 4.44
C SER A 440 -20.99 11.67 3.43
N GLU A 441 -20.30 12.76 3.76
CA GLU A 441 -20.06 13.91 2.87
C GLU A 441 -19.23 13.55 1.62
N LEU A 442 -18.45 12.45 1.68
CA LEU A 442 -17.69 11.91 0.54
C LEU A 442 -18.52 10.92 -0.30
N ALA A 443 -19.71 10.54 0.19
CA ALA A 443 -20.61 9.63 -0.51
C ALA A 443 -21.59 10.34 -1.41
N TYR A 444 -22.21 11.43 -0.91
CA TYR A 444 -23.31 12.12 -1.57
C TYR A 444 -23.11 13.64 -1.59
N ASP A 445 -23.61 14.26 -2.65
CA ASP A 445 -23.71 15.73 -2.74
C ASP A 445 -24.91 16.27 -1.90
N ALA A 446 -25.03 17.57 -1.80
CA ALA A 446 -26.12 18.24 -1.09
C ALA A 446 -27.53 17.91 -1.66
N ARG A 447 -27.60 17.36 -2.88
CA ARG A 447 -28.85 16.92 -3.53
C ARG A 447 -29.13 15.44 -3.33
N GLY A 448 -28.26 14.71 -2.62
CA GLY A 448 -28.36 13.28 -2.39
C GLY A 448 -27.93 12.40 -3.56
N ASN A 449 -27.18 12.93 -4.54
CA ASN A 449 -26.61 12.12 -5.61
C ASN A 449 -25.26 11.56 -5.19
N PRO A 450 -24.93 10.31 -5.56
CA PRO A 450 -23.60 9.75 -5.29
C PRO A 450 -22.50 10.56 -5.96
N VAL A 451 -21.48 10.97 -5.19
CA VAL A 451 -20.32 11.70 -5.72
C VAL A 451 -19.24 10.71 -6.14
N GLY A 452 -18.94 10.66 -7.43
CA GLY A 452 -17.83 9.84 -7.97
C GLY A 452 -16.46 10.42 -7.64
N ASN A 453 -15.42 9.58 -7.78
CA ASN A 453 -14.02 9.96 -7.58
C ASN A 453 -13.69 10.46 -6.17
N THR A 454 -14.35 9.91 -5.15
CA THR A 454 -14.03 10.09 -3.73
C THR A 454 -13.60 8.76 -3.12
N ASN A 455 -12.97 8.83 -1.95
CA ASN A 455 -12.50 7.61 -1.27
C ASN A 455 -13.64 6.79 -0.64
N ASN A 456 -14.81 7.39 -0.40
CA ASN A 456 -15.99 6.64 0.02
C ASN A 456 -16.60 5.89 -1.17
N ILE A 457 -15.85 4.91 -1.70
CA ILE A 457 -16.28 4.09 -2.84
C ILE A 457 -17.51 3.24 -2.52
N PHE A 458 -17.77 2.98 -1.24
CA PHE A 458 -18.95 2.25 -0.76
C PHE A 458 -20.25 3.04 -0.93
N ALA A 459 -20.18 4.35 -1.13
CA ALA A 459 -21.31 5.26 -1.06
C ALA A 459 -22.13 5.03 0.24
N VAL A 460 -21.47 4.77 1.35
CA VAL A 460 -22.11 4.62 2.64
C VAL A 460 -22.38 5.99 3.27
N ALA A 461 -23.57 6.16 3.82
CA ALA A 461 -23.92 7.30 4.65
C ALA A 461 -24.64 6.80 5.90
N ASP A 462 -24.09 7.08 7.08
CA ASP A 462 -24.61 6.60 8.35
C ASP A 462 -24.19 7.53 9.49
N THR A 463 -25.15 8.11 10.17
CA THR A 463 -24.91 9.14 11.20
C THR A 463 -24.16 8.62 12.42
N GLU A 464 -24.30 7.34 12.78
CA GLU A 464 -23.57 6.75 13.90
C GLU A 464 -22.11 6.51 13.52
N LEU A 465 -21.86 6.13 12.26
CA LEU A 465 -20.51 6.01 11.70
C LEU A 465 -19.85 7.38 11.62
N ASP A 466 -20.54 8.40 11.09
CA ASP A 466 -20.02 9.78 11.02
C ASP A 466 -19.61 10.29 12.39
N ALA A 467 -20.43 10.07 13.42
CA ALA A 467 -20.09 10.47 14.79
C ALA A 467 -18.82 9.76 15.33
N ALA A 468 -18.55 8.53 14.90
CA ALA A 468 -17.32 7.81 15.26
C ALA A 468 -16.11 8.34 14.46
N LEU A 469 -16.31 8.68 13.18
CA LEU A 469 -15.29 9.25 12.29
C LEU A 469 -14.91 10.68 12.71
N ASP A 470 -15.88 11.49 13.13
CA ASP A 470 -15.62 12.82 13.71
C ASP A 470 -14.80 12.72 15.00
N ALA A 471 -15.11 11.72 15.84
CA ALA A 471 -14.34 11.46 17.06
C ALA A 471 -12.91 10.96 16.72
N GLU A 472 -12.71 10.21 15.65
CA GLU A 472 -11.38 9.82 15.13
C GLU A 472 -10.58 11.05 14.73
N ARG A 473 -11.18 11.90 13.88
CA ARG A 473 -10.53 13.09 13.32
C ARG A 473 -10.14 14.10 14.40
N ASN A 474 -10.95 14.22 15.45
CA ASN A 474 -10.75 15.18 16.53
C ASN A 474 -10.17 14.57 17.81
N ALA A 475 -9.59 13.36 17.73
CA ALA A 475 -9.06 12.66 18.88
C ALA A 475 -7.87 13.44 19.49
N PRO A 476 -7.93 13.86 20.75
CA PRO A 476 -6.87 14.63 21.39
C PRO A 476 -5.65 13.78 21.76
N ASP A 477 -5.85 12.48 21.92
CA ASP A 477 -4.81 11.54 22.34
C ASP A 477 -5.05 10.12 21.77
N GLY A 478 -4.09 9.22 22.00
CA GLY A 478 -4.15 7.86 21.49
C GLY A 478 -5.29 7.01 22.10
N ALA A 479 -5.69 7.26 23.34
CA ALA A 479 -6.78 6.52 23.96
C ALA A 479 -8.13 6.90 23.34
N ALA A 480 -8.35 8.19 23.09
CA ALA A 480 -9.52 8.69 22.40
C ALA A 480 -9.57 8.20 20.96
N LEU A 481 -8.42 8.23 20.24
CA LEU A 481 -8.29 7.69 18.89
C LEU A 481 -8.65 6.21 18.84
N LYS A 482 -8.08 5.40 19.73
CA LYS A 482 -8.37 3.97 19.82
C LYS A 482 -9.87 3.70 20.00
N LYS A 483 -10.51 4.39 20.93
CA LYS A 483 -11.94 4.25 21.19
C LYS A 483 -12.79 4.62 19.97
N ALA A 484 -12.45 5.72 19.28
CA ALA A 484 -13.14 6.18 18.09
C ALA A 484 -12.99 5.18 16.94
N LEU A 485 -11.76 4.70 16.66
CA LEU A 485 -11.47 3.71 15.64
C LEU A 485 -12.19 2.38 15.90
N GLN A 486 -12.21 1.91 17.13
CA GLN A 486 -12.92 0.66 17.48
C GLN A 486 -14.43 0.80 17.30
N ARG A 487 -15.01 1.96 17.65
CA ARG A 487 -16.42 2.26 17.39
C ARG A 487 -16.73 2.28 15.89
N ALA A 488 -15.90 2.95 15.09
CA ALA A 488 -16.06 3.00 13.64
C ALA A 488 -15.96 1.60 13.00
N GLN A 489 -14.96 0.78 13.39
CA GLN A 489 -14.81 -0.60 12.90
C GLN A 489 -16.03 -1.46 13.21
N LYS A 490 -16.56 -1.36 14.43
CA LYS A 490 -17.77 -2.07 14.82
C LYS A 490 -18.94 -1.68 13.91
N ARG A 491 -19.14 -0.37 13.67
CA ARG A 491 -20.22 0.12 12.83
C ARG A 491 -20.08 -0.30 11.37
N ILE A 492 -18.87 -0.20 10.79
CA ILE A 492 -18.57 -0.69 9.43
C ILE A 492 -18.94 -2.17 9.29
N HIS A 493 -18.62 -2.98 10.28
CA HIS A 493 -18.94 -4.41 10.31
C HIS A 493 -20.46 -4.65 10.36
N GLU A 494 -21.19 -3.93 11.20
CA GLU A 494 -22.67 -4.01 11.34
C GLU A 494 -23.39 -3.59 10.06
N LEU A 495 -22.90 -2.56 9.38
CA LEU A 495 -23.44 -2.07 8.11
C LEU A 495 -23.21 -3.04 6.95
N CYS A 496 -22.26 -3.96 7.11
CA CYS A 496 -21.93 -4.98 6.11
C CYS A 496 -21.69 -4.39 4.71
N VAL A 497 -20.90 -3.31 4.66
CA VAL A 497 -20.52 -2.64 3.39
C VAL A 497 -19.29 -3.29 2.75
N TRP A 498 -18.57 -4.06 3.53
CA TRP A 498 -17.40 -4.83 3.13
C TRP A 498 -17.52 -6.26 3.65
N ILE A 499 -17.29 -7.23 2.78
CA ILE A 499 -17.21 -8.64 3.16
C ILE A 499 -15.74 -9.02 3.22
N PRO A 500 -15.23 -9.37 4.42
CA PRO A 500 -13.83 -9.70 4.60
C PRO A 500 -13.35 -10.80 3.63
N GLY A 501 -12.24 -10.57 2.99
CA GLY A 501 -11.54 -11.54 2.16
C GLY A 501 -10.43 -12.27 2.92
N TRP A 502 -9.22 -12.15 2.47
CA TRP A 502 -8.05 -12.82 3.05
C TRP A 502 -6.83 -11.90 3.08
N ARG A 503 -5.81 -12.32 3.84
CA ARG A 503 -4.49 -11.71 3.85
C ARG A 503 -3.42 -12.78 3.69
N GLU A 504 -2.31 -12.38 3.11
CA GLU A 504 -1.09 -13.16 3.15
C GLU A 504 -0.51 -13.14 4.57
N PRO A 505 -0.28 -14.30 5.22
CA PRO A 505 0.31 -14.32 6.56
C PRO A 505 1.80 -13.99 6.54
N TYR A 506 2.45 -14.21 5.39
CA TYR A 506 3.89 -14.02 5.22
C TYR A 506 4.21 -13.22 3.97
N THR A 507 5.25 -12.40 4.08
CA THR A 507 5.99 -11.90 2.91
C THR A 507 7.22 -12.78 2.75
N TYR A 508 7.38 -13.41 1.59
CA TYR A 508 8.47 -14.34 1.32
C TYR A 508 9.59 -13.64 0.56
N VAL A 509 10.80 -13.67 1.11
CA VAL A 509 12.00 -13.10 0.49
C VAL A 509 13.05 -14.19 0.32
N ALA A 510 13.47 -14.42 -0.90
CA ALA A 510 14.64 -15.22 -1.20
C ALA A 510 15.78 -14.32 -1.66
N CYS A 511 16.96 -14.50 -1.14
CA CYS A 511 18.13 -13.76 -1.57
C CYS A 511 19.39 -14.64 -1.55
N TRP A 512 20.34 -14.33 -2.42
CA TRP A 512 21.65 -14.95 -2.35
C TRP A 512 22.33 -14.59 -1.03
N ARG A 513 23.05 -15.51 -0.40
CA ARG A 513 23.63 -15.37 0.94
C ARG A 513 24.59 -14.17 1.09
N TRP A 514 25.08 -13.63 0.01
CA TRP A 514 25.91 -12.40 0.02
C TRP A 514 25.09 -11.11 0.21
N ILE A 515 23.77 -11.18 0.15
CA ILE A 515 22.92 -10.06 0.54
C ILE A 515 22.71 -10.15 2.05
N ARG A 516 23.24 -9.15 2.74
CA ARG A 516 23.20 -9.10 4.19
C ARG A 516 22.16 -8.08 4.66
N TRP A 517 21.56 -8.36 5.80
CA TRP A 517 20.54 -7.55 6.42
C TRP A 517 20.92 -7.17 7.84
N PRO A 518 20.39 -6.04 8.41
CA PRO A 518 20.48 -5.77 9.85
C PRO A 518 19.90 -6.93 10.67
N GLU A 519 20.33 -7.09 11.90
CA GLU A 519 19.80 -8.13 12.80
C GLU A 519 18.51 -7.70 13.53
N SER A 520 18.08 -6.45 13.37
CA SER A 520 16.83 -5.96 13.94
C SER A 520 15.61 -6.71 13.39
N PRO A 521 14.56 -6.95 14.21
CA PRO A 521 13.28 -7.51 13.74
C PRO A 521 12.65 -6.72 12.59
N THR A 522 12.88 -5.40 12.55
CA THR A 522 12.36 -4.49 11.52
C THR A 522 13.29 -4.31 10.34
N ARG A 523 14.31 -5.18 10.20
CA ARG A 523 15.34 -5.13 9.15
C ARG A 523 14.82 -5.03 7.72
N PHE A 524 13.57 -5.45 7.51
CA PHE A 524 12.91 -5.45 6.21
C PHE A 524 11.94 -4.28 6.00
N CYS A 525 11.89 -3.35 6.94
CA CYS A 525 10.96 -2.23 6.92
C CYS A 525 11.68 -0.91 6.68
N SER A 526 11.21 -0.14 5.72
CA SER A 526 11.56 1.26 5.56
C SER A 526 10.63 2.13 6.44
N PRO A 527 11.03 3.36 6.81
CA PRO A 527 10.15 4.29 7.51
C PRO A 527 8.85 4.64 6.77
N ARG A 528 8.78 4.38 5.46
CA ARG A 528 7.62 4.70 4.61
C ARG A 528 6.89 3.48 4.07
N ILE A 529 7.59 2.37 3.87
CA ILE A 529 7.02 1.21 3.19
C ILE A 529 7.52 -0.09 3.80
N TYR A 530 6.60 -1.05 4.00
CA TYR A 530 6.92 -2.39 4.47
C TYR A 530 7.23 -3.33 3.29
N ASN A 531 8.07 -2.86 2.37
CA ASN A 531 8.57 -3.67 1.26
C ASN A 531 10.03 -4.00 1.51
N PRO A 532 10.39 -5.26 1.76
CA PRO A 532 11.76 -5.66 2.04
C PRO A 532 12.76 -5.21 0.98
N LEU A 533 12.40 -5.33 -0.29
CA LEU A 533 13.27 -4.99 -1.41
C LEU A 533 13.61 -3.49 -1.46
N GLU A 534 12.69 -2.66 -0.99
CA GLU A 534 12.80 -1.19 -1.01
C GLU A 534 13.22 -0.60 0.36
N SER A 535 13.61 -1.43 1.32
CA SER A 535 14.09 -0.95 2.63
C SER A 535 15.42 -0.22 2.51
N HIS A 536 16.24 -0.57 1.52
CA HIS A 536 17.60 -0.04 1.28
C HIS A 536 18.55 -0.17 2.49
N LEU A 537 18.22 -1.05 3.44
CA LEU A 537 19.03 -1.35 4.63
C LEU A 537 20.03 -2.49 4.39
N TYR A 538 19.79 -3.29 3.36
CA TYR A 538 20.68 -4.38 2.95
C TYR A 538 22.01 -3.87 2.38
N TRP A 539 23.01 -4.75 2.36
CA TRP A 539 24.29 -4.49 1.70
C TRP A 539 24.81 -5.76 1.01
N VAL A 540 25.76 -5.57 0.11
CA VAL A 540 26.45 -6.67 -0.57
C VAL A 540 27.74 -6.98 0.17
N ASP A 541 27.91 -8.23 0.61
CA ASP A 541 29.20 -8.73 1.09
C ASP A 541 29.97 -9.34 -0.09
N GLU A 542 30.86 -8.55 -0.68
CA GLU A 542 31.63 -8.94 -1.86
C GLU A 542 32.59 -10.12 -1.59
N LYS A 543 33.09 -10.27 -0.35
CA LYS A 543 33.91 -11.42 0.04
C LYS A 543 33.07 -12.68 0.04
N MET A 544 31.93 -12.64 0.70
CA MET A 544 30.96 -13.75 0.73
C MET A 544 30.43 -14.09 -0.66
N LYS A 545 30.25 -13.10 -1.53
CA LYS A 545 29.85 -13.29 -2.93
C LYS A 545 30.88 -14.12 -3.70
N LYS A 546 32.15 -13.76 -3.62
CA LYS A 546 33.25 -14.52 -4.25
C LYS A 546 33.34 -15.93 -3.70
N GLU A 547 33.30 -16.09 -2.36
CA GLU A 547 33.30 -17.37 -1.67
C GLU A 547 32.14 -18.26 -2.15
N THR A 548 30.93 -17.72 -2.22
CA THR A 548 29.73 -18.46 -2.65
C THR A 548 29.83 -18.90 -4.11
N GLN A 549 30.31 -18.00 -4.99
CA GLN A 549 30.49 -18.34 -6.41
C GLN A 549 31.55 -19.41 -6.63
N GLU A 550 32.63 -19.39 -5.84
CA GLU A 550 33.65 -20.43 -5.89
C GLU A 550 33.14 -21.75 -5.33
N ALA A 551 32.51 -21.73 -4.15
CA ALA A 551 31.90 -22.92 -3.55
C ALA A 551 30.87 -23.56 -4.47
N ARG A 552 30.04 -22.75 -5.14
CA ARG A 552 29.07 -23.24 -6.14
C ARG A 552 29.74 -23.95 -7.30
N ARG A 553 30.84 -23.38 -7.85
CA ARG A 553 31.61 -24.03 -8.93
C ARG A 553 32.22 -25.36 -8.50
N ARG A 554 32.64 -25.46 -7.23
CA ARG A 554 33.27 -26.66 -6.66
C ARG A 554 32.24 -27.64 -6.07
N GLY A 555 30.96 -27.27 -5.99
CA GLY A 555 29.90 -28.08 -5.39
C GLY A 555 29.96 -28.18 -3.86
N VAL A 556 30.68 -27.26 -3.17
CA VAL A 556 30.83 -27.24 -1.72
C VAL A 556 29.63 -26.55 -1.09
N PRO A 557 28.84 -27.23 -0.24
CA PRO A 557 27.66 -26.63 0.40
C PRO A 557 28.05 -25.78 1.61
N PHE A 558 27.15 -24.87 1.95
CA PHE A 558 27.07 -24.21 3.25
C PHE A 558 25.83 -24.71 4.01
N GLU A 559 25.65 -24.24 5.21
CA GLU A 559 24.44 -24.51 6.00
C GLU A 559 23.21 -23.86 5.33
N GLU A 560 22.15 -24.67 5.15
CA GLU A 560 20.88 -24.18 4.64
C GLU A 560 20.24 -23.21 5.65
N ARG A 561 19.71 -22.08 5.17
CA ARG A 561 19.10 -21.07 6.00
C ARG A 561 17.70 -20.73 5.53
N HIS A 562 16.73 -21.13 6.35
CA HIS A 562 15.35 -20.66 6.25
C HIS A 562 14.95 -20.06 7.60
N GLN A 563 14.62 -18.76 7.62
CA GLN A 563 14.24 -18.06 8.84
C GLN A 563 12.79 -17.58 8.77
N VAL A 564 12.02 -17.91 9.81
CA VAL A 564 10.71 -17.30 10.05
C VAL A 564 10.92 -16.14 11.00
N ILE A 565 10.61 -14.94 10.55
CA ILE A 565 10.79 -13.71 11.32
C ILE A 565 9.42 -13.10 11.57
N ARG A 566 9.06 -13.00 12.85
CA ARG A 566 7.84 -12.33 13.26
C ARG A 566 8.16 -10.85 13.51
N VAL A 567 7.49 -9.97 12.81
CA VAL A 567 7.60 -8.53 12.99
C VAL A 567 6.29 -8.06 13.62
N GLU A 568 6.35 -7.75 14.89
CA GLU A 568 5.20 -7.25 15.65
C GLU A 568 5.28 -5.71 15.73
N ARG A 569 4.13 -5.07 15.69
CA ARG A 569 4.04 -3.66 16.05
C ARG A 569 4.28 -3.54 17.54
N PRO A 570 5.15 -2.61 18.02
CA PRO A 570 5.32 -2.40 19.45
C PRO A 570 3.98 -2.03 20.10
N ASP A 571 3.69 -2.63 21.26
CA ASP A 571 2.47 -2.35 22.03
C ASP A 571 2.38 -0.87 22.45
N ASP A 572 3.54 -0.22 22.63
CA ASP A 572 3.67 1.19 23.00
C ASP A 572 3.63 2.16 21.78
N ALA A 573 3.38 1.65 20.58
CA ALA A 573 3.27 2.48 19.37
C ALA A 573 1.91 3.20 19.25
N ALA A 574 1.15 3.28 20.33
CA ALA A 574 0.05 4.21 20.43
C ALA A 574 0.60 5.66 20.42
N PRO A 575 -0.03 6.55 19.67
CA PRO A 575 0.39 7.95 19.56
C PRO A 575 0.33 8.69 20.88
#